data_f8cc290df8336b2027a64085395fa858
#
_entry.id   f8cc290df8336b2027a64085395fa858
#
_cell.length_a   1.000
_cell.length_b   1.000
_cell.length_c   1.000
_cell.angle_alpha   90.00
_cell.angle_beta   90.00
_cell.angle_gamma   90.00
#
_symmetry.space_group_name_H-M   'P 1'
#
loop_
_entity.id
_entity.type
_entity.pdbx_description
1 polymer ?
#
loop_
_entity_poly.entity_id
_entity_poly.type
_entity_poly.pdbx_seq_one_letter_code
_entity_poly.pdbx_strand_id
1 'polypeptide(L)'
;MPVNQSHDPDFETGWDEVEPVQWWQASRSPSQERYDQQLIGSNPPVYLVGLDLGQSRDFTALTVVRKTLSVVNDRPERTEAGQPVYNLLCNHVERFQLGISYPMIVHAVGALLRRPQLDGKPTLILDRTGVGRAVFDLFVQARFPCDLEAVTITSGRDVAHTAYQEWSVPKVDLIAATTAALSTGRLKFVKELPHRDTLISELMDYRVTITSSANEVFNAREGKHDDLVLALALPVWYATSNYFYSAGAAT
;
A
#
# COMPACT_ATOMS: atom_id res chain seq x y z
N MET A 1 17.13 37.80 -17.71
CA MET A 1 18.05 36.64 -17.69
C MET A 1 17.18 35.40 -17.49
N PRO A 2 17.16 34.44 -18.39
CA PRO A 2 16.36 33.22 -18.23
C PRO A 2 17.04 32.33 -17.19
N VAL A 3 16.27 31.87 -16.20
CA VAL A 3 16.68 30.87 -15.22
C VAL A 3 16.88 29.57 -15.98
N ASN A 4 18.10 29.09 -15.97
CA ASN A 4 18.52 27.82 -16.55
C ASN A 4 17.87 26.70 -15.72
N GLN A 5 16.84 26.05 -16.23
CA GLN A 5 16.31 24.81 -15.69
C GLN A 5 17.36 23.74 -15.99
N SER A 6 18.20 23.42 -15.02
CA SER A 6 19.05 22.25 -15.06
C SER A 6 18.10 21.03 -15.05
N HIS A 7 17.93 20.45 -16.21
CA HIS A 7 17.36 19.12 -16.37
C HIS A 7 18.34 18.17 -15.68
N ASP A 8 17.98 17.60 -14.55
CA ASP A 8 18.73 16.55 -13.88
C ASP A 8 18.48 15.26 -14.66
N PRO A 9 19.47 14.74 -15.41
CA PRO A 9 19.31 13.55 -16.24
C PRO A 9 19.08 12.26 -15.40
N ASP A 10 19.32 12.29 -14.09
CA ASP A 10 19.12 11.16 -13.20
C ASP A 10 17.68 11.10 -12.63
N PHE A 11 16.82 12.06 -12.98
CA PHE A 11 15.40 12.07 -12.64
C PHE A 11 14.52 11.42 -13.73
N GLU A 12 15.10 10.63 -14.60
CA GLU A 12 14.35 9.63 -15.35
C GLU A 12 13.85 8.61 -14.31
N THR A 13 12.67 8.85 -13.79
CA THR A 13 11.94 7.85 -13.03
C THR A 13 11.93 6.63 -13.95
N GLY A 14 12.51 5.52 -13.55
CA GLY A 14 12.54 4.27 -14.33
C GLY A 14 11.17 3.68 -14.67
N TRP A 15 10.18 4.54 -14.73
CA TRP A 15 8.81 4.32 -15.12
C TRP A 15 8.59 4.36 -16.63
N ASP A 16 9.44 5.07 -17.39
CA ASP A 16 9.24 5.26 -18.83
C ASP A 16 9.81 4.09 -19.66
N GLU A 17 10.71 3.27 -19.11
CA GLU A 17 11.34 2.14 -19.79
C GLU A 17 10.81 0.75 -19.39
N VAL A 18 10.03 0.63 -18.31
CA VAL A 18 9.41 -0.65 -17.98
C VAL A 18 8.15 -0.77 -18.82
N GLU A 19 8.22 -1.55 -19.88
CA GLU A 19 7.04 -1.96 -20.65
C GLU A 19 5.92 -2.32 -19.67
N PRO A 20 4.75 -1.65 -19.72
CA PRO A 20 3.67 -1.81 -18.72
C PRO A 20 3.19 -3.25 -18.54
N VAL A 21 3.59 -4.12 -19.43
CA VAL A 21 3.16 -5.51 -19.55
C VAL A 21 3.97 -6.46 -18.68
N GLN A 22 5.23 -6.17 -18.35
CA GLN A 22 6.14 -7.16 -17.75
C GLN A 22 5.89 -7.45 -16.27
N TRP A 23 5.59 -6.45 -15.43
CA TRP A 23 5.31 -6.71 -14.02
C TRP A 23 3.90 -7.30 -13.77
N TRP A 24 3.02 -7.18 -14.74
CA TRP A 24 1.66 -7.73 -14.72
C TRP A 24 1.60 -9.21 -15.14
N GLN A 25 2.47 -9.67 -16.02
CA GLN A 25 2.42 -11.02 -16.64
C GLN A 25 3.27 -12.09 -15.96
N ALA A 26 4.14 -11.74 -15.02
CA ALA A 26 5.28 -12.56 -14.63
C ALA A 26 4.97 -13.85 -13.81
N SER A 27 3.71 -14.26 -13.54
CA SER A 27 3.48 -15.41 -12.65
C SER A 27 2.21 -16.24 -12.85
N ARG A 28 1.62 -16.30 -14.05
CA ARG A 28 0.38 -17.07 -14.25
C ARG A 28 0.50 -18.21 -15.24
N SER A 29 -0.14 -19.35 -14.92
CA SER A 29 -0.38 -20.40 -15.91
C SER A 29 -1.58 -20.03 -16.81
N PRO A 30 -1.65 -20.51 -18.07
CA PRO A 30 -2.76 -20.21 -18.97
C PRO A 30 -4.15 -20.66 -18.46
N SER A 31 -4.19 -21.64 -17.57
CA SER A 31 -5.42 -22.07 -16.90
C SER A 31 -5.88 -21.05 -15.83
N GLN A 32 -4.93 -20.47 -15.13
CA GLN A 32 -5.20 -19.42 -14.13
C GLN A 32 -5.69 -18.12 -14.79
N GLU A 33 -5.15 -17.77 -15.95
CA GLU A 33 -5.58 -16.57 -16.68
C GLU A 33 -7.02 -16.68 -17.18
N ARG A 34 -7.44 -17.84 -17.70
CA ARG A 34 -8.83 -18.05 -18.13
C ARG A 34 -9.82 -18.03 -16.97
N TYR A 35 -9.45 -18.60 -15.86
CA TYR A 35 -10.26 -18.61 -14.63
C TYR A 35 -10.39 -17.19 -14.05
N ASP A 36 -9.29 -16.46 -14.00
CA ASP A 36 -9.27 -15.07 -13.56
C ASP A 36 -10.10 -14.14 -14.46
N GLN A 37 -10.08 -14.35 -15.80
CA GLN A 37 -10.89 -13.57 -16.74
C GLN A 37 -12.40 -13.80 -16.55
N GLN A 38 -12.82 -15.00 -16.23
CA GLN A 38 -14.22 -15.33 -15.98
C GLN A 38 -14.71 -14.73 -14.64
N LEU A 39 -13.85 -14.66 -13.62
CA LEU A 39 -14.13 -14.05 -12.32
C LEU A 39 -14.00 -12.53 -12.33
N ILE A 40 -13.09 -11.97 -13.12
CA ILE A 40 -12.91 -10.52 -13.31
C ILE A 40 -14.20 -9.87 -13.82
N GLY A 41 -14.98 -10.56 -14.68
CA GLY A 41 -16.25 -10.06 -15.16
C GLY A 41 -17.31 -9.84 -14.08
N SER A 42 -17.24 -10.58 -12.97
CA SER A 42 -18.19 -10.49 -11.85
C SER A 42 -17.63 -9.79 -10.61
N ASN A 43 -16.28 -9.68 -10.49
CA ASN A 43 -15.64 -9.07 -9.32
C ASN A 43 -14.24 -8.54 -9.69
N PRO A 44 -14.17 -7.33 -10.26
CA PRO A 44 -12.91 -6.77 -10.72
C PRO A 44 -11.90 -6.62 -9.57
N PRO A 45 -10.60 -6.73 -9.87
CA PRO A 45 -9.57 -6.48 -8.87
C PRO A 45 -9.64 -5.02 -8.39
N VAL A 46 -9.43 -4.83 -7.08
CA VAL A 46 -9.28 -3.50 -6.48
C VAL A 46 -7.81 -3.23 -6.25
N TYR A 47 -7.35 -2.05 -6.60
CA TYR A 47 -5.98 -1.61 -6.35
C TYR A 47 -5.93 -0.68 -5.16
N LEU A 48 -5.04 -0.99 -4.24
CA LEU A 48 -4.79 -0.23 -3.02
C LEU A 48 -3.36 0.29 -3.07
N VAL A 49 -3.19 1.58 -2.94
CA VAL A 49 -1.88 2.23 -2.96
C VAL A 49 -1.57 2.73 -1.57
N GLY A 50 -0.53 2.20 -0.95
CA GLY A 50 -0.05 2.66 0.35
C GLY A 50 1.07 3.67 0.15
N LEU A 51 1.02 4.79 0.86
CA LEU A 51 2.03 5.83 0.82
C LEU A 51 2.43 6.22 2.24
N ASP A 52 3.66 5.91 2.59
CA ASP A 52 4.32 6.38 3.81
C ASP A 52 5.17 7.61 3.48
N LEU A 53 4.84 8.75 4.07
CA LEU A 53 5.50 10.03 3.80
C LEU A 53 6.65 10.25 4.77
N GLY A 54 7.87 10.05 4.29
CA GLY A 54 9.07 10.39 5.02
C GLY A 54 9.27 11.91 5.19
N GLN A 55 9.98 12.26 6.25
CA GLN A 55 10.49 13.61 6.47
C GLN A 55 11.94 13.70 6.00
N SER A 56 12.60 14.84 6.25
CA SER A 56 13.95 15.16 5.74
C SER A 56 15.03 14.09 5.94
N ARG A 57 14.85 13.15 6.86
CA ARG A 57 15.80 12.06 7.18
C ARG A 57 15.24 10.66 6.91
N ASP A 58 13.95 10.57 6.62
CA ASP A 58 13.26 9.32 6.37
C ASP A 58 12.80 9.28 4.91
N PHE A 59 12.86 8.10 4.32
CA PHE A 59 12.40 7.93 2.94
C PHE A 59 10.88 8.00 2.86
N THR A 60 10.39 8.54 1.76
CA THR A 60 9.01 8.30 1.35
C THR A 60 8.97 6.98 0.59
N ALA A 61 8.00 6.13 0.91
CA ALA A 61 7.81 4.85 0.25
C ALA A 61 6.37 4.69 -0.25
N LEU A 62 6.24 3.97 -1.37
CA LEU A 62 4.96 3.69 -1.99
C LEU A 62 4.87 2.20 -2.34
N THR A 63 3.69 1.62 -2.13
CA THR A 63 3.38 0.26 -2.58
C THR A 63 2.05 0.21 -3.33
N VAL A 64 1.94 -0.72 -4.28
CA VAL A 64 0.67 -1.04 -4.95
C VAL A 64 0.31 -2.48 -4.65
N VAL A 65 -0.84 -2.67 -4.03
CA VAL A 65 -1.39 -3.99 -3.68
C VAL A 65 -2.68 -4.22 -4.45
N ARG A 66 -2.72 -5.29 -5.22
CA ARG A 66 -3.94 -5.77 -5.88
C ARG A 66 -4.70 -6.70 -4.93
N LYS A 67 -5.95 -6.37 -4.66
CA LYS A 67 -6.90 -7.16 -3.87
C LYS A 67 -7.84 -7.90 -4.82
N THR A 68 -7.95 -9.22 -4.65
CA THR A 68 -8.87 -10.07 -5.42
C THR A 68 -9.64 -10.97 -4.47
N LEU A 69 -10.92 -11.23 -4.78
CA LEU A 69 -11.70 -12.21 -4.04
C LEU A 69 -11.05 -13.59 -4.14
N SER A 70 -10.93 -14.28 -3.03
CA SER A 70 -10.50 -15.67 -3.03
C SER A 70 -11.68 -16.58 -3.39
N VAL A 71 -11.42 -17.53 -4.29
CA VAL A 71 -12.44 -18.47 -4.77
C VAL A 71 -11.91 -19.88 -4.62
N VAL A 72 -12.74 -20.75 -4.04
CA VAL A 72 -12.47 -22.18 -3.86
C VAL A 72 -13.67 -22.94 -4.41
N ASN A 73 -13.44 -23.90 -5.32
CA ASN A 73 -14.49 -24.68 -5.96
C ASN A 73 -15.63 -23.81 -6.54
N ASP A 74 -15.27 -22.79 -7.30
CA ASP A 74 -16.18 -21.84 -7.98
C ASP A 74 -17.07 -21.03 -7.03
N ARG A 75 -16.72 -20.95 -5.74
CA ARG A 75 -17.44 -20.17 -4.74
C ARG A 75 -16.50 -19.21 -4.02
N PRO A 76 -16.97 -17.99 -3.68
CA PRO A 76 -16.23 -17.10 -2.83
C PRO A 76 -15.87 -17.78 -1.52
N GLU A 77 -14.59 -17.79 -1.20
CA GLU A 77 -14.11 -18.26 0.11
C GLU A 77 -14.59 -17.30 1.20
N ARG A 78 -15.03 -17.85 2.33
CA ARG A 78 -15.50 -17.08 3.47
C ARG A 78 -14.84 -17.56 4.75
N THR A 79 -14.63 -16.63 5.68
CA THR A 79 -14.24 -16.95 7.05
C THR A 79 -15.37 -17.69 7.76
N GLU A 80 -15.10 -18.25 8.94
CA GLU A 80 -16.12 -18.83 9.82
C GLU A 80 -17.23 -17.83 10.17
N ALA A 81 -16.90 -16.55 10.26
CA ALA A 81 -17.86 -15.45 10.46
C ALA A 81 -18.61 -15.05 9.16
N GLY A 82 -18.44 -15.77 8.06
CA GLY A 82 -19.12 -15.51 6.79
C GLY A 82 -18.56 -14.36 5.97
N GLN A 83 -17.45 -13.74 6.40
CA GLN A 83 -16.82 -12.64 5.68
C GLN A 83 -16.04 -13.14 4.47
N PRO A 84 -16.03 -12.40 3.33
CA PRO A 84 -15.27 -12.78 2.16
C PRO A 84 -13.78 -12.76 2.45
N VAL A 85 -13.06 -13.74 1.91
CA VAL A 85 -11.61 -13.84 1.99
C VAL A 85 -10.99 -13.26 0.73
N TYR A 86 -9.91 -12.50 0.87
CA TYR A 86 -9.21 -11.87 -0.24
C TYR A 86 -7.76 -12.35 -0.34
N ASN A 87 -7.28 -12.44 -1.57
CA ASN A 87 -5.87 -12.58 -1.88
C ASN A 87 -5.29 -11.21 -2.22
N LEU A 88 -4.10 -10.94 -1.72
CA LEU A 88 -3.36 -9.70 -1.90
C LEU A 88 -2.09 -9.98 -2.66
N LEU A 89 -1.82 -9.21 -3.69
CA LEU A 89 -0.58 -9.30 -4.47
C LEU A 89 0.08 -7.92 -4.49
N CYS A 90 1.24 -7.80 -3.86
CA CYS A 90 2.07 -6.60 -3.98
C CYS A 90 2.72 -6.60 -5.37
N ASN A 91 2.28 -5.68 -6.21
CA ASN A 91 2.68 -5.56 -7.60
C ASN A 91 3.84 -4.59 -7.80
N HIS A 92 3.97 -3.59 -6.92
CA HIS A 92 4.93 -2.52 -7.06
C HIS A 92 5.35 -1.98 -5.69
N VAL A 93 6.61 -1.63 -5.60
CA VAL A 93 7.24 -0.97 -4.44
C VAL A 93 8.17 0.10 -4.97
N GLU A 94 8.12 1.27 -4.41
CA GLU A 94 9.00 2.39 -4.73
C GLU A 94 9.48 3.06 -3.45
N ARG A 95 10.73 3.46 -3.44
CA ARG A 95 11.33 4.30 -2.40
C ARG A 95 11.86 5.55 -3.08
N PHE A 96 11.31 6.70 -2.71
CA PHE A 96 11.73 7.99 -3.24
C PHE A 96 13.08 8.40 -2.65
N GLN A 97 13.83 9.21 -3.39
CA GLN A 97 15.10 9.75 -2.91
C GLN A 97 14.90 10.63 -1.67
N LEU A 98 15.88 10.59 -0.76
CA LEU A 98 15.87 11.49 0.40
C LEU A 98 15.87 12.96 -0.06
N GLY A 99 15.08 13.77 0.62
CA GLY A 99 15.00 15.21 0.33
C GLY A 99 14.14 15.59 -0.86
N ILE A 100 13.46 14.63 -1.51
CA ILE A 100 12.45 14.93 -2.53
C ILE A 100 11.35 15.80 -1.91
N SER A 101 10.90 16.81 -2.64
CA SER A 101 9.85 17.71 -2.14
C SER A 101 8.46 17.06 -2.21
N TYR A 102 7.58 17.37 -1.27
CA TYR A 102 6.21 16.87 -1.29
C TYR A 102 5.44 17.17 -2.58
N PRO A 103 5.56 18.36 -3.22
CA PRO A 103 4.95 18.58 -4.54
C PRO A 103 5.43 17.58 -5.61
N MET A 104 6.70 17.18 -5.58
CA MET A 104 7.22 16.17 -6.51
C MET A 104 6.64 14.78 -6.21
N ILE A 105 6.51 14.41 -4.93
CA ILE A 105 5.84 13.17 -4.53
C ILE A 105 4.38 13.17 -5.00
N VAL A 106 3.65 14.26 -4.77
CA VAL A 106 2.25 14.42 -5.25
C VAL A 106 2.18 14.24 -6.77
N HIS A 107 3.13 14.83 -7.51
CA HIS A 107 3.20 14.68 -8.97
C HIS A 107 3.42 13.22 -9.38
N ALA A 108 4.41 12.54 -8.80
CA ALA A 108 4.74 11.13 -9.08
C ALA A 108 3.56 10.19 -8.75
N VAL A 109 2.96 10.36 -7.57
CA VAL A 109 1.76 9.60 -7.16
C VAL A 109 0.61 9.84 -8.13
N GLY A 110 0.41 11.09 -8.58
CA GLY A 110 -0.60 11.42 -9.58
C GLY A 110 -0.36 10.77 -10.93
N ALA A 111 0.89 10.68 -11.37
CA ALA A 111 1.27 9.97 -12.59
C ALA A 111 0.97 8.45 -12.47
N LEU A 112 1.33 7.85 -11.32
CA LEU A 112 1.02 6.45 -11.04
C LEU A 112 -0.49 6.18 -11.08
N LEU A 113 -1.29 6.97 -10.36
CA LEU A 113 -2.74 6.75 -10.23
C LEU A 113 -3.52 6.91 -11.55
N ARG A 114 -2.92 7.57 -12.56
CA ARG A 114 -3.52 7.70 -13.91
C ARG A 114 -3.12 6.59 -14.86
N ARG A 115 -2.33 5.61 -14.42
CA ARG A 115 -1.94 4.50 -15.28
C ARG A 115 -3.14 3.59 -15.60
N PRO A 116 -3.28 3.14 -16.86
CA PRO A 116 -4.38 2.25 -17.25
C PRO A 116 -4.45 0.96 -16.44
N GLN A 117 -3.32 0.50 -15.90
CA GLN A 117 -3.25 -0.69 -15.05
C GLN A 117 -3.98 -0.53 -13.71
N LEU A 118 -4.18 0.70 -13.26
CA LEU A 118 -4.93 1.04 -12.05
C LEU A 118 -6.37 1.49 -12.37
N ASP A 119 -6.86 1.12 -13.55
CA ASP A 119 -8.25 1.38 -13.92
C ASP A 119 -9.22 0.79 -12.90
N GLY A 120 -10.37 1.46 -12.68
CA GLY A 120 -11.34 1.06 -11.67
C GLY A 120 -11.26 1.86 -10.35
N LYS A 121 -10.63 3.04 -10.36
CA LYS A 121 -10.58 3.97 -9.22
C LYS A 121 -9.88 3.36 -7.99
N PRO A 122 -8.55 3.34 -7.98
CA PRO A 122 -7.77 2.82 -6.85
C PRO A 122 -8.06 3.61 -5.56
N THR A 123 -7.76 3.02 -4.42
CA THR A 123 -7.76 3.72 -3.13
C THR A 123 -6.33 4.06 -2.75
N LEU A 124 -6.03 5.33 -2.52
CA LEU A 124 -4.77 5.80 -1.94
C LEU A 124 -4.90 5.89 -0.43
N ILE A 125 -4.12 5.09 0.29
CA ILE A 125 -4.04 5.09 1.75
C ILE A 125 -2.75 5.79 2.15
N LEU A 126 -2.87 6.98 2.71
CA LEU A 126 -1.76 7.88 3.02
C LEU A 126 -1.48 7.91 4.51
N ASP A 127 -0.22 7.63 4.92
CA ASP A 127 0.22 7.99 6.27
C ASP A 127 0.42 9.51 6.37
N ARG A 128 -0.36 10.14 7.23
CA ARG A 128 -0.24 11.56 7.53
C ARG A 128 0.46 11.85 8.86
N THR A 129 1.01 10.83 9.51
CA THR A 129 1.70 10.97 10.80
C THR A 129 2.91 11.88 10.64
N GLY A 130 2.96 12.95 11.41
CA GLY A 130 4.12 13.84 11.43
C GLY A 130 4.28 14.82 10.27
N VAL A 131 3.61 14.62 9.12
CA VAL A 131 3.77 15.53 7.96
C VAL A 131 2.89 16.78 8.03
N GLY A 132 1.95 16.81 8.96
CA GLY A 132 1.07 17.94 9.15
C GLY A 132 -0.04 18.08 8.10
N ARG A 133 -1.03 18.91 8.43
CA ARG A 133 -2.20 19.12 7.58
C ARG A 133 -1.87 19.71 6.21
N ALA A 134 -0.90 20.60 6.15
CA ALA A 134 -0.55 21.28 4.89
C ALA A 134 -0.08 20.31 3.80
N VAL A 135 0.64 19.24 4.15
CA VAL A 135 1.06 18.21 3.19
C VAL A 135 -0.14 17.38 2.75
N PHE A 136 -0.99 16.97 3.68
CA PHE A 136 -2.23 16.26 3.34
C PHE A 136 -3.11 17.07 2.39
N ASP A 137 -3.24 18.38 2.64
CA ASP A 137 -4.02 19.28 1.78
C ASP A 137 -3.51 19.34 0.33
N LEU A 138 -2.20 19.11 0.07
CA LEU A 138 -1.68 18.99 -1.30
C LEU A 138 -2.28 17.77 -2.03
N PHE A 139 -2.41 16.63 -1.34
CA PHE A 139 -3.03 15.44 -1.91
C PHE A 139 -4.53 15.64 -2.16
N VAL A 140 -5.24 16.30 -1.25
CA VAL A 140 -6.66 16.65 -1.42
C VAL A 140 -6.86 17.59 -2.61
N GLN A 141 -6.01 18.62 -2.75
CA GLN A 141 -6.08 19.61 -3.84
C GLN A 141 -5.73 18.98 -5.21
N ALA A 142 -4.90 17.96 -5.25
CA ALA A 142 -4.50 17.30 -6.48
C ALA A 142 -5.67 16.58 -7.20
N ARG A 143 -6.78 16.29 -6.51
CA ARG A 143 -8.00 15.66 -7.05
C ARG A 143 -7.69 14.45 -7.92
N PHE A 144 -6.95 13.51 -7.36
CA PHE A 144 -6.60 12.28 -8.06
C PHE A 144 -7.84 11.46 -8.45
N PRO A 145 -7.77 10.65 -9.52
CA PRO A 145 -8.84 9.72 -9.88
C PRO A 145 -8.83 8.49 -8.96
N CYS A 146 -8.92 8.69 -7.66
CA CYS A 146 -8.87 7.65 -6.63
C CYS A 146 -9.72 8.05 -5.43
N ASP A 147 -10.05 7.08 -4.57
CA ASP A 147 -10.47 7.36 -3.22
C ASP A 147 -9.23 7.62 -2.35
N LEU A 148 -9.30 8.62 -1.48
CA LEU A 148 -8.19 9.02 -0.61
C LEU A 148 -8.55 8.74 0.84
N GLU A 149 -7.78 7.87 1.49
CA GLU A 149 -7.90 7.54 2.92
C GLU A 149 -6.66 8.03 3.66
N ALA A 150 -6.84 8.76 4.73
CA ALA A 150 -5.76 9.26 5.57
C ALA A 150 -5.65 8.46 6.86
N VAL A 151 -4.48 7.94 7.15
CA VAL A 151 -4.19 7.18 8.36
C VAL A 151 -3.22 7.98 9.23
N THR A 152 -3.57 8.17 10.49
CA THR A 152 -2.63 8.61 11.53
C THR A 152 -2.18 7.38 12.30
N ILE A 153 -0.93 7.00 12.16
CA ILE A 153 -0.34 5.87 12.89
C ILE A 153 -0.08 6.28 14.33
N THR A 154 -0.56 5.46 15.27
CA THR A 154 -0.48 5.77 16.70
C THR A 154 0.20 4.65 17.49
N SER A 155 0.61 4.97 18.70
CA SER A 155 1.03 4.00 19.73
C SER A 155 -0.14 3.51 20.59
N GLY A 156 -1.38 3.92 20.27
CA GLY A 156 -2.59 3.51 20.99
C GLY A 156 -2.93 2.03 20.83
N ARG A 157 -4.11 1.65 21.33
CA ARG A 157 -4.60 0.27 21.25
C ARG A 157 -5.85 0.11 20.39
N ASP A 158 -6.55 1.19 20.11
CA ASP A 158 -7.84 1.16 19.45
C ASP A 158 -7.79 1.87 18.10
N VAL A 159 -8.39 1.26 17.09
CA VAL A 159 -8.66 1.91 15.81
C VAL A 159 -9.85 2.85 15.98
N ALA A 160 -9.72 4.06 15.50
CA ALA A 160 -10.79 5.05 15.51
C ALA A 160 -10.97 5.69 14.13
N HIS A 161 -12.24 5.83 13.72
CA HIS A 161 -12.63 6.66 12.59
C HIS A 161 -12.81 8.09 13.10
N THR A 162 -11.91 8.97 12.76
CA THR A 162 -11.82 10.32 13.37
C THR A 162 -12.58 11.37 12.58
N ALA A 163 -12.68 11.19 11.26
CA ALA A 163 -13.47 12.03 10.35
C ALA A 163 -13.71 11.27 9.04
N TYR A 164 -14.45 11.86 8.11
CA TYR A 164 -14.65 11.28 6.78
C TYR A 164 -13.30 10.97 6.12
N GLN A 165 -13.09 9.69 5.78
CA GLN A 165 -11.83 9.18 5.19
C GLN A 165 -10.58 9.43 6.07
N GLU A 166 -10.74 9.58 7.38
CA GLU A 166 -9.65 9.78 8.32
C GLU A 166 -9.68 8.77 9.46
N TRP A 167 -8.56 8.09 9.66
CA TRP A 167 -8.41 7.00 10.61
C TRP A 167 -7.24 7.25 11.57
N SER A 168 -7.41 6.82 12.81
CA SER A 168 -6.35 6.64 13.79
C SER A 168 -6.13 5.14 13.97
N VAL A 169 -4.93 4.64 13.62
CA VAL A 169 -4.64 3.21 13.59
C VAL A 169 -3.39 2.91 14.40
N PRO A 170 -3.47 2.00 15.38
CA PRO A 170 -2.28 1.53 16.07
C PRO A 170 -1.27 0.89 15.10
N LYS A 171 0.01 1.23 15.26
CA LYS A 171 1.10 0.62 14.47
C LYS A 171 1.08 -0.91 14.59
N VAL A 172 0.75 -1.41 15.78
CA VAL A 172 0.63 -2.86 16.04
C VAL A 172 -0.41 -3.52 15.14
N ASP A 173 -1.54 -2.86 14.86
CA ASP A 173 -2.62 -3.43 14.05
C ASP A 173 -2.21 -3.50 12.57
N LEU A 174 -1.49 -2.49 12.07
CA LEU A 174 -0.91 -2.50 10.72
C LEU A 174 0.05 -3.68 10.54
N ILE A 175 0.95 -3.88 11.49
CA ILE A 175 1.94 -4.96 11.45
C ILE A 175 1.30 -6.33 11.66
N ALA A 176 0.33 -6.43 12.58
CA ALA A 176 -0.41 -7.68 12.82
C ALA A 176 -1.19 -8.13 11.58
N ALA A 177 -1.90 -7.21 10.91
CA ALA A 177 -2.62 -7.49 9.66
C ALA A 177 -1.67 -7.99 8.56
N THR A 178 -0.51 -7.34 8.42
CA THR A 178 0.51 -7.73 7.42
C THR A 178 1.10 -9.11 7.75
N THR A 179 1.45 -9.35 9.01
CA THR A 179 1.99 -10.64 9.47
C THR A 179 0.98 -11.77 9.29
N ALA A 180 -0.30 -11.54 9.60
CA ALA A 180 -1.36 -12.51 9.41
C ALA A 180 -1.56 -12.84 7.91
N ALA A 181 -1.56 -11.82 7.05
CA ALA A 181 -1.68 -12.03 5.61
C ALA A 181 -0.49 -12.78 5.00
N LEU A 182 0.73 -12.56 5.50
CA LEU A 182 1.93 -13.30 5.12
C LEU A 182 1.88 -14.75 5.59
N SER A 183 1.57 -14.99 6.88
CA SER A 183 1.59 -16.32 7.49
C SER A 183 0.51 -17.24 6.92
N THR A 184 -0.62 -16.67 6.48
CA THR A 184 -1.70 -17.42 5.81
C THR A 184 -1.49 -17.58 4.30
N GLY A 185 -0.40 -17.04 3.73
CA GLY A 185 -0.12 -17.06 2.30
C GLY A 185 -1.08 -16.20 1.45
N ARG A 186 -1.85 -15.32 2.09
CA ARG A 186 -2.78 -14.41 1.41
C ARG A 186 -2.07 -13.22 0.79
N LEU A 187 -1.00 -12.74 1.41
CA LEU A 187 -0.13 -11.71 0.84
C LEU A 187 1.01 -12.36 0.06
N LYS A 188 1.09 -12.03 -1.21
CA LYS A 188 2.14 -12.49 -2.12
C LYS A 188 2.81 -11.30 -2.79
N PHE A 189 3.99 -11.54 -3.36
CA PHE A 189 4.79 -10.56 -4.07
C PHE A 189 5.04 -11.03 -5.49
N VAL A 190 5.09 -10.12 -6.45
CA VAL A 190 5.57 -10.44 -7.79
C VAL A 190 7.06 -10.80 -7.73
N LYS A 191 7.50 -11.65 -8.65
CA LYS A 191 8.87 -12.19 -8.63
C LYS A 191 9.92 -11.08 -8.76
N GLU A 192 9.68 -10.12 -9.62
CA GLU A 192 10.59 -9.03 -9.98
C GLU A 192 10.16 -7.71 -9.33
N LEU A 193 10.01 -7.73 -7.99
CA LEU A 193 9.60 -6.56 -7.23
C LEU A 193 10.81 -5.66 -6.99
N PRO A 194 10.76 -4.36 -7.35
CA PRO A 194 11.77 -3.39 -6.95
C PRO A 194 11.92 -3.35 -5.43
N HIS A 195 13.11 -3.08 -4.92
CA HIS A 195 13.40 -3.01 -3.47
C HIS A 195 13.00 -4.25 -2.66
N ARG A 196 12.79 -5.40 -3.31
CA ARG A 196 12.33 -6.63 -2.67
C ARG A 196 13.17 -7.04 -1.47
N ASP A 197 14.49 -7.06 -1.63
CA ASP A 197 15.40 -7.53 -0.58
C ASP A 197 15.41 -6.56 0.62
N THR A 198 15.30 -5.26 0.36
CA THR A 198 15.15 -4.24 1.40
C THR A 198 13.84 -4.44 2.17
N LEU A 199 12.71 -4.59 1.45
CA LEU A 199 11.41 -4.84 2.07
C LEU A 199 11.42 -6.12 2.92
N ILE A 200 12.03 -7.21 2.42
CA ILE A 200 12.16 -8.46 3.19
C ILE A 200 12.99 -8.23 4.45
N SER A 201 14.11 -7.51 4.35
CA SER A 201 14.94 -7.19 5.51
C SER A 201 14.16 -6.42 6.57
N GLU A 202 13.43 -5.39 6.17
CA GLU A 202 12.58 -4.60 7.06
C GLU A 202 11.48 -5.45 7.71
N LEU A 203 10.78 -6.30 6.94
CA LEU A 203 9.77 -7.23 7.46
C LEU A 203 10.35 -8.22 8.48
N MET A 204 11.56 -8.71 8.24
CA MET A 204 12.25 -9.63 9.17
C MET A 204 12.61 -8.93 10.48
N ASP A 205 13.07 -7.70 10.43
CA ASP A 205 13.38 -6.90 11.61
C ASP A 205 12.14 -6.66 12.48
N TYR A 206 10.98 -6.42 11.89
CA TYR A 206 9.71 -6.32 12.61
C TYR A 206 9.32 -7.63 13.31
N ARG A 207 9.49 -8.79 12.68
CA ARG A 207 9.18 -10.08 13.32
C ARG A 207 10.04 -10.34 14.55
N VAL A 208 11.32 -9.99 14.51
CA VAL A 208 12.23 -10.13 15.66
C VAL A 208 11.79 -9.22 16.81
N THR A 209 11.36 -8.03 16.53
CA THR A 209 10.90 -7.07 17.56
C THR A 209 9.59 -7.54 18.22
N ILE A 210 8.64 -8.07 17.44
CA ILE A 210 7.39 -8.62 17.98
C ILE A 210 7.64 -9.85 18.89
N THR A 211 8.62 -10.69 18.55
CA THR A 211 8.93 -11.90 19.33
C THR A 211 9.75 -11.64 20.58
N SER A 212 10.53 -10.57 20.64
CA SER A 212 11.42 -10.27 21.76
C SER A 212 10.80 -9.35 22.84
N SER A 213 9.71 -8.66 22.55
CA SER A 213 9.12 -7.65 23.45
C SER A 213 7.61 -7.81 23.57
N ALA A 214 7.16 -8.87 24.24
CA ALA A 214 5.73 -9.02 24.54
C ALA A 214 5.15 -7.87 25.40
N ASN A 215 5.95 -6.89 25.81
CA ASN A 215 5.54 -5.76 26.66
C ASN A 215 6.16 -4.40 26.36
N GLU A 216 6.94 -4.18 25.30
CA GLU A 216 7.57 -2.88 25.05
C GLU A 216 7.46 -2.41 23.61
N VAL A 217 6.93 -1.19 23.50
CA VAL A 217 6.99 -0.19 22.43
C VAL A 217 7.59 -0.67 21.09
N PHE A 218 6.72 -0.79 20.10
CA PHE A 218 7.02 -1.09 18.70
C PHE A 218 7.76 0.10 18.02
N ASN A 219 9.01 0.30 18.34
CA ASN A 219 9.88 1.18 17.60
C ASN A 219 10.87 0.32 16.82
N ALA A 220 11.04 0.64 15.53
CA ALA A 220 12.22 0.21 14.80
C ALA A 220 13.44 0.57 15.65
N ARG A 221 14.45 -0.31 15.73
CA ARG A 221 15.70 0.01 16.43
C ARG A 221 16.22 1.33 15.91
N GLU A 222 16.67 2.22 16.80
CA GLU A 222 17.28 3.51 16.43
C GLU A 222 18.21 3.33 15.23
N GLY A 223 17.93 4.05 14.13
CA GLY A 223 18.73 4.02 12.89
C GLY A 223 18.30 2.99 11.84
N LYS A 224 17.15 2.29 11.99
CA LYS A 224 16.58 1.42 10.96
C LYS A 224 15.36 2.06 10.32
N HIS A 225 15.30 1.95 9.00
CA HIS A 225 14.18 2.40 8.20
C HIS A 225 13.07 1.34 8.21
N ASP A 226 11.81 1.76 8.24
CA ASP A 226 10.62 0.90 8.17
C ASP A 226 9.57 1.43 7.16
N ASP A 227 10.00 2.35 6.32
CA ASP A 227 9.18 3.05 5.36
C ASP A 227 8.51 2.10 4.35
N LEU A 228 9.23 1.10 3.84
CA LEU A 228 8.66 0.12 2.91
C LEU A 228 7.64 -0.79 3.60
N VAL A 229 7.89 -1.18 4.84
CA VAL A 229 6.96 -2.00 5.61
C VAL A 229 5.69 -1.22 5.94
N LEU A 230 5.79 0.05 6.34
CA LEU A 230 4.62 0.88 6.63
C LEU A 230 3.81 1.17 5.36
N ALA A 231 4.48 1.51 4.26
CA ALA A 231 3.80 1.68 2.97
C ALA A 231 3.05 0.41 2.54
N LEU A 232 3.57 -0.80 2.83
CA LEU A 232 2.90 -2.07 2.56
C LEU A 232 1.77 -2.35 3.55
N ALA A 233 1.99 -2.05 4.82
CA ALA A 233 1.04 -2.38 5.89
C ALA A 233 -0.27 -1.59 5.81
N LEU A 234 -0.22 -0.35 5.33
CA LEU A 234 -1.39 0.50 5.12
C LEU A 234 -2.45 -0.17 4.20
N PRO A 235 -2.13 -0.53 2.94
CA PRO A 235 -3.10 -1.18 2.06
C PRO A 235 -3.49 -2.59 2.51
N VAL A 236 -2.59 -3.33 3.17
CA VAL A 236 -2.92 -4.65 3.71
C VAL A 236 -3.93 -4.54 4.84
N TRP A 237 -3.71 -3.64 5.79
CA TRP A 237 -4.66 -3.35 6.86
C TRP A 237 -6.01 -2.92 6.29
N TYR A 238 -6.02 -1.96 5.36
CA TYR A 238 -7.24 -1.48 4.71
C TYR A 238 -8.00 -2.62 4.02
N ALA A 239 -7.29 -3.51 3.33
CA ALA A 239 -7.88 -4.65 2.62
C ALA A 239 -8.51 -5.69 3.54
N THR A 240 -7.98 -5.87 4.76
CA THR A 240 -8.33 -6.96 5.68
C THR A 240 -9.16 -6.51 6.87
N SER A 241 -9.24 -5.21 7.14
CA SER A 241 -10.02 -4.68 8.25
C SER A 241 -11.53 -4.76 7.95
N ASN A 242 -12.31 -5.16 8.95
CA ASN A 242 -13.76 -5.27 8.85
C ASN A 242 -14.48 -3.91 8.95
N TYR A 243 -13.76 -2.83 9.21
CA TYR A 243 -14.35 -1.51 9.42
C TYR A 243 -15.08 -0.96 8.19
N PHE A 244 -14.66 -1.37 6.99
CA PHE A 244 -15.24 -0.90 5.73
C PHE A 244 -16.46 -1.70 5.26
N TYR A 245 -16.70 -2.88 5.83
CA TYR A 245 -17.85 -3.72 5.47
C TYR A 245 -19.13 -3.33 6.21
N SER A 246 -19.02 -2.67 7.36
CA SER A 246 -20.17 -2.23 8.15
C SER A 246 -20.81 -0.93 7.63
N ALA A 247 -20.10 -0.11 6.90
CA ALA A 247 -20.60 1.15 6.36
C ALA A 247 -21.50 1.00 5.11
N GLY A 248 -21.39 -0.11 4.38
CA GLY A 248 -22.19 -0.39 3.17
C GLY A 248 -23.53 -1.10 3.42
N ALA A 249 -23.81 -1.51 4.66
CA ALA A 249 -25.05 -2.22 5.03
C ALA A 249 -26.14 -1.30 5.63
N ALA A 250 -25.92 0.00 5.64
CA ALA A 250 -26.81 1.00 6.24
C ALA A 250 -27.34 2.03 5.20
N THR A 251 -27.62 1.59 3.97
CA THR A 251 -28.40 2.38 2.99
C THR A 251 -29.51 1.54 2.40
#